data_df25ef1e4a13fadcea67579440b5b73a
#
_entry.id   df25ef1e4a13fadcea67579440b5b73a
#
_cell.length_a   1.000
_cell.length_b   1.000
_cell.length_c   1.000
_cell.angle_alpha   90.00
_cell.angle_beta   90.00
_cell.angle_gamma   90.00
#
_symmetry.space_group_name_H-M   'P 1'
#
loop_
_entity.id
_entity.type
_entity.pdbx_description
1 polymer ?
#
loop_
_entity_poly.entity_id
_entity_poly.type
_entity_poly.pdbx_seq_one_letter_code
_entity_poly.pdbx_strand_id
1 'polypeptide(L)'
;MTSKYIGTITLLVNNYDEAIDFYTNKVGFKLIEDTKRTSIKRWIIISPLSVNCTNCNLLLTKAISVDQKSTVGKQAGDSVFLFYFTDNFQRDYKFMKNNNVIFLEEPRNEKYG
;
A
#
# COMPACT_ATOMS: atom_id res chain seq x y z
N MET A 1 -0.57 -31.09 -4.69
CA MET A 1 -0.31 -29.88 -5.50
C MET A 1 0.37 -28.83 -4.66
N THR A 2 1.40 -28.19 -5.20
CA THR A 2 2.13 -27.14 -4.49
C THR A 2 1.73 -25.78 -5.01
N SER A 3 1.47 -24.86 -4.08
CA SER A 3 1.12 -23.49 -4.42
C SER A 3 2.20 -22.56 -3.85
N LYS A 4 2.65 -21.61 -4.67
CA LYS A 4 3.66 -20.65 -4.24
C LYS A 4 3.26 -19.25 -4.67
N TYR A 5 3.37 -18.29 -3.75
CA TYR A 5 3.07 -16.89 -4.05
C TYR A 5 3.77 -15.99 -3.05
N ILE A 6 3.96 -14.74 -3.43
CA ILE A 6 4.50 -13.74 -2.51
C ILE A 6 3.30 -13.20 -1.74
N GLY A 7 3.26 -13.49 -0.45
CA GLY A 7 2.11 -13.13 0.38
C GLY A 7 2.12 -11.70 0.87
N THR A 8 3.31 -11.15 1.16
CA THR A 8 3.42 -9.84 1.79
C THR A 8 4.72 -9.17 1.41
N ILE A 9 4.65 -7.86 1.18
CA ILE A 9 5.80 -7.02 0.90
C ILE A 9 5.85 -5.92 1.96
N THR A 10 7.04 -5.62 2.47
CA THR A 10 7.23 -4.55 3.44
C THR A 10 7.19 -3.19 2.76
N LEU A 11 6.39 -2.29 3.31
CA LEU A 11 6.34 -0.89 2.89
C LEU A 11 6.76 0.00 4.06
N LEU A 12 7.81 0.77 3.86
CA LEU A 12 8.28 1.70 4.89
C LEU A 12 7.39 2.94 4.93
N VAL A 13 7.01 3.35 6.14
CA VAL A 13 6.17 4.51 6.36
C VAL A 13 6.75 5.35 7.50
N ASN A 14 6.38 6.61 7.56
CA ASN A 14 6.85 7.50 8.64
C ASN A 14 6.03 7.35 9.90
N ASN A 15 4.75 7.05 9.77
CA ASN A 15 3.82 6.99 10.89
C ASN A 15 2.76 5.93 10.60
N TYR A 16 2.53 5.03 11.56
CA TYR A 16 1.57 3.94 11.36
C TYR A 16 0.15 4.45 11.14
N ASP A 17 -0.33 5.32 12.02
CA ASP A 17 -1.73 5.75 11.96
C ASP A 17 -2.02 6.62 10.74
N GLU A 18 -1.09 7.46 10.35
CA GLU A 18 -1.22 8.22 9.11
C GLU A 18 -1.28 7.30 7.89
N ALA A 19 -0.42 6.27 7.87
CA ALA A 19 -0.39 5.33 6.77
C ALA A 19 -1.68 4.50 6.70
N ILE A 20 -2.18 4.05 7.86
CA ILE A 20 -3.45 3.32 7.90
C ILE A 20 -4.57 4.20 7.36
N ASP A 21 -4.65 5.45 7.81
CA ASP A 21 -5.68 6.38 7.34
C ASP A 21 -5.60 6.58 5.83
N PHE A 22 -4.39 6.82 5.33
CA PHE A 22 -4.21 7.04 3.89
C PHE A 22 -4.66 5.83 3.08
N TYR A 23 -4.15 4.65 3.40
CA TYR A 23 -4.44 3.47 2.59
C TYR A 23 -5.87 2.97 2.75
N THR A 24 -6.45 3.08 3.93
CA THR A 24 -7.82 2.59 4.13
C THR A 24 -8.87 3.62 3.71
N ASN A 25 -8.77 4.85 4.19
CA ASN A 25 -9.81 5.85 3.96
C ASN A 25 -9.66 6.60 2.64
N LYS A 26 -8.44 6.74 2.13
CA LYS A 26 -8.23 7.52 0.90
C LYS A 26 -8.01 6.64 -0.32
N VAL A 27 -7.31 5.53 -0.18
CA VAL A 27 -7.03 4.63 -1.30
C VAL A 27 -8.06 3.50 -1.39
N GLY A 28 -8.63 3.10 -0.27
CA GLY A 28 -9.67 2.08 -0.26
C GLY A 28 -9.21 0.68 0.08
N PHE A 29 -7.98 0.54 0.58
CA PHE A 29 -7.49 -0.75 1.04
C PHE A 29 -8.19 -1.15 2.34
N LYS A 30 -8.04 -2.41 2.73
CA LYS A 30 -8.61 -2.93 3.97
C LYS A 30 -7.51 -3.20 4.98
N LEU A 31 -7.78 -2.87 6.23
CA LEU A 31 -6.89 -3.21 7.34
C LEU A 31 -7.17 -4.66 7.72
N ILE A 32 -6.19 -5.53 7.51
CA ILE A 32 -6.34 -6.97 7.77
C ILE A 32 -5.89 -7.31 9.17
N GLU A 33 -4.80 -6.71 9.62
CA GLU A 33 -4.27 -6.98 10.96
C GLU A 33 -3.58 -5.74 11.51
N ASP A 34 -3.74 -5.50 12.82
CA ASP A 34 -3.06 -4.45 13.54
C ASP A 34 -2.78 -4.96 14.95
N THR A 35 -1.59 -5.52 15.14
CA THR A 35 -1.18 -6.13 16.40
C THR A 35 0.02 -5.41 16.96
N LYS A 36 -0.08 -4.95 18.19
CA LYS A 36 1.04 -4.30 18.86
C LYS A 36 2.07 -5.36 19.28
N ARG A 37 3.31 -5.19 18.84
CA ARG A 37 4.40 -6.13 19.17
C ARG A 37 5.24 -5.64 20.33
N THR A 38 5.58 -4.33 20.31
CA THR A 38 6.34 -3.68 21.38
C THR A 38 5.75 -2.31 21.58
N SER A 39 6.33 -1.51 22.47
CA SER A 39 5.88 -0.14 22.69
C SER A 39 6.00 0.74 21.44
N ILE A 40 6.89 0.35 20.49
CA ILE A 40 7.17 1.15 19.29
C ILE A 40 6.88 0.43 17.99
N LYS A 41 6.67 -0.90 18.02
CA LYS A 41 6.43 -1.69 16.82
C LYS A 41 5.04 -2.29 16.78
N ARG A 42 4.42 -2.19 15.62
CA ARG A 42 3.11 -2.79 15.35
C ARG A 42 3.23 -3.69 14.12
N TRP A 43 2.44 -4.75 14.11
CA TRP A 43 2.33 -5.66 12.98
C TRP A 43 1.05 -5.28 12.24
N ILE A 44 1.21 -4.56 11.13
CA ILE A 44 0.07 -3.99 10.41
C ILE A 44 0.06 -4.50 8.98
N ILE A 45 -0.99 -5.22 8.62
CA ILE A 45 -1.17 -5.74 7.27
C ILE A 45 -2.37 -5.04 6.65
N ILE A 46 -2.17 -4.50 5.45
CA ILE A 46 -3.24 -3.93 4.64
C ILE A 46 -3.33 -4.69 3.33
N SER A 47 -4.50 -4.70 2.73
CA SER A 47 -4.76 -5.43 1.49
C SER A 47 -5.64 -4.61 0.56
N PRO A 48 -5.40 -4.68 -0.76
CA PRO A 48 -6.31 -4.05 -1.73
C PRO A 48 -7.71 -4.64 -1.67
N LEU A 49 -7.81 -5.93 -1.28
CA LEU A 49 -9.08 -6.63 -1.19
C LEU A 49 -9.35 -7.04 0.25
N SER A 50 -10.62 -7.27 0.56
CA SER A 50 -11.00 -7.84 1.84
C SER A 50 -10.51 -9.29 1.90
N VAL A 51 -10.60 -9.88 3.10
CA VAL A 51 -10.06 -11.20 3.42
C VAL A 51 -10.44 -12.32 2.43
N ASN A 52 -9.70 -13.41 2.51
CA ASN A 52 -9.91 -14.67 1.78
C ASN A 52 -9.53 -14.64 0.31
N CYS A 53 -8.78 -13.63 -0.11
CA CYS A 53 -8.25 -13.61 -1.48
C CYS A 53 -6.76 -13.83 -1.45
N THR A 54 -6.27 -14.63 -2.38
CA THR A 54 -4.83 -14.79 -2.57
C THR A 54 -4.32 -13.61 -3.37
N ASN A 55 -3.69 -12.68 -2.66
CA ASN A 55 -3.07 -11.53 -3.30
C ASN A 55 -1.92 -11.07 -2.41
N CYS A 56 -1.08 -10.20 -2.94
CA CYS A 56 0.06 -9.68 -2.19
C CYS A 56 -0.40 -8.54 -1.30
N ASN A 57 -0.22 -8.71 0.00
CA ASN A 57 -0.55 -7.69 0.98
C ASN A 57 0.66 -6.81 1.27
N LEU A 58 0.44 -5.71 1.98
CA LEU A 58 1.51 -4.84 2.42
C LEU A 58 1.64 -4.88 3.93
N LEU A 59 2.88 -5.08 4.40
CA LEU A 59 3.22 -4.95 5.81
C LEU A 59 3.78 -3.54 6.03
N LEU A 60 3.08 -2.73 6.80
CA LEU A 60 3.53 -1.38 7.11
C LEU A 60 4.60 -1.44 8.19
N THR A 61 5.76 -0.85 7.92
CA THR A 61 6.88 -0.82 8.85
C THR A 61 7.32 0.62 9.06
N LYS A 62 7.28 1.07 10.30
CA LYS A 62 7.71 2.43 10.62
C LYS A 62 9.21 2.56 10.45
N ALA A 63 9.61 3.54 9.66
CA ALA A 63 11.04 3.85 9.46
C ALA A 63 11.63 4.40 10.74
N ILE A 64 12.73 3.81 11.20
CA ILE A 64 13.39 4.19 12.46
C ILE A 64 14.79 4.68 12.18
N SER A 65 15.59 3.91 11.42
CA SER A 65 16.96 4.30 11.11
C SER A 65 17.02 5.43 10.10
N VAL A 66 18.18 6.08 10.02
CA VAL A 66 18.40 7.14 9.03
C VAL A 66 18.18 6.60 7.61
N ASP A 67 18.71 5.41 7.34
CA ASP A 67 18.57 4.80 6.02
C ASP A 67 17.11 4.49 5.69
N GLN A 68 16.35 3.95 6.66
CA GLN A 68 14.94 3.68 6.46
C GLN A 68 14.16 4.96 6.19
N LYS A 69 14.40 6.00 6.99
CA LYS A 69 13.71 7.28 6.83
C LYS A 69 13.98 7.91 5.47
N SER A 70 15.21 7.81 4.97
CA SER A 70 15.55 8.33 3.65
C SER A 70 14.94 7.50 2.52
N THR A 71 14.51 6.27 2.80
CA THR A 71 13.95 5.35 1.81
C THR A 71 12.44 5.47 1.69
N VAL A 72 11.76 6.04 2.71
CA VAL A 72 10.30 6.20 2.66
C VAL A 72 9.91 6.96 1.39
N GLY A 73 8.99 6.36 0.61
CA GLY A 73 8.55 6.93 -0.66
C GLY A 73 9.50 6.66 -1.82
N LYS A 74 10.63 6.00 -1.57
CA LYS A 74 11.66 5.75 -2.60
C LYS A 74 12.20 4.32 -2.55
N GLN A 75 11.36 3.36 -2.16
CA GLN A 75 11.84 1.99 -1.96
C GLN A 75 12.39 1.32 -3.22
N ALA A 76 11.96 1.76 -4.39
CA ALA A 76 12.49 1.26 -5.65
C ALA A 76 13.40 2.28 -6.34
N GLY A 77 13.89 3.27 -5.60
CA GLY A 77 14.73 4.33 -6.15
C GLY A 77 13.93 5.19 -7.12
N ASP A 78 14.39 5.28 -8.36
CA ASP A 78 13.71 6.08 -9.39
C ASP A 78 12.64 5.29 -10.13
N SER A 79 12.48 4.01 -9.81
CA SER A 79 11.49 3.15 -10.48
C SER A 79 10.18 3.11 -9.71
N VAL A 80 9.14 2.62 -10.37
CA VAL A 80 7.85 2.38 -9.72
C VAL A 80 7.99 1.22 -8.74
N PHE A 81 7.56 1.44 -7.50
CA PHE A 81 7.64 0.41 -6.48
C PHE A 81 6.54 -0.62 -6.62
N LEU A 82 5.29 -0.16 -6.81
CA LEU A 82 4.12 -1.04 -6.91
C LEU A 82 3.27 -0.67 -8.11
N PHE A 83 2.75 -1.70 -8.76
CA PHE A 83 1.71 -1.55 -9.77
C PHE A 83 0.41 -2.07 -9.15
N TYR A 84 -0.57 -1.21 -9.06
CA TYR A 84 -1.87 -1.54 -8.50
C TYR A 84 -2.87 -1.73 -9.65
N PHE A 85 -3.36 -2.94 -9.81
CA PHE A 85 -4.31 -3.27 -10.87
C PHE A 85 -5.72 -3.35 -10.30
N THR A 86 -6.67 -2.89 -11.06
CA THR A 86 -8.07 -2.89 -10.65
C THR A 86 -8.95 -3.29 -11.84
N ASP A 87 -10.08 -3.91 -11.56
CA ASP A 87 -11.06 -4.25 -12.59
C ASP A 87 -11.95 -3.07 -12.99
N ASN A 88 -11.85 -1.95 -12.27
CA ASN A 88 -12.66 -0.77 -12.56
C ASN A 88 -11.87 0.50 -12.22
N PHE A 89 -11.04 0.91 -13.16
CA PHE A 89 -10.16 2.07 -12.98
C PHE A 89 -10.93 3.33 -12.64
N GLN A 90 -12.02 3.61 -13.37
CA GLN A 90 -12.77 4.86 -13.17
C GLN A 90 -13.37 4.95 -11.77
N ARG A 91 -13.92 3.85 -11.27
CA ARG A 91 -14.47 3.79 -9.92
C ARG A 91 -13.39 4.11 -8.88
N ASP A 92 -12.26 3.45 -8.97
CA ASP A 92 -11.20 3.60 -7.97
C ASP A 92 -10.50 4.94 -8.07
N TYR A 93 -10.29 5.43 -9.30
CA TYR A 93 -9.72 6.75 -9.52
C TYR A 93 -10.61 7.85 -8.90
N LYS A 94 -11.92 7.78 -9.13
CA LYS A 94 -12.86 8.74 -8.56
C LYS A 94 -12.87 8.69 -7.05
N PHE A 95 -12.85 7.48 -6.48
CA PHE A 95 -12.83 7.31 -5.04
C PHE A 95 -11.60 7.98 -4.43
N MET A 96 -10.44 7.72 -4.98
CA MET A 96 -9.19 8.32 -4.49
C MET A 96 -9.19 9.83 -4.66
N LYS A 97 -9.63 10.32 -5.81
CA LYS A 97 -9.67 11.75 -6.07
C LYS A 97 -10.61 12.47 -5.11
N ASN A 98 -11.78 11.87 -4.85
CA ASN A 98 -12.75 12.44 -3.91
C ASN A 98 -12.23 12.42 -2.47
N ASN A 99 -11.27 11.57 -2.16
CA ASN A 99 -10.65 11.51 -0.84
C ASN A 99 -9.31 12.24 -0.79
N ASN A 100 -9.07 13.13 -1.75
CA ASN A 100 -7.93 14.04 -1.78
C ASN A 100 -6.57 13.36 -1.99
N VAL A 101 -6.56 12.21 -2.65
CA VAL A 101 -5.30 11.61 -3.08
C VAL A 101 -4.72 12.46 -4.21
N ILE A 102 -3.46 12.82 -4.09
CA ILE A 102 -2.78 13.64 -5.08
C ILE A 102 -2.24 12.75 -6.20
N PHE A 103 -2.67 13.01 -7.43
CA PHE A 103 -2.17 12.31 -8.60
C PHE A 103 -1.13 13.19 -9.30
N LEU A 104 0.02 12.61 -9.59
CA LEU A 104 1.11 13.34 -10.23
C LEU A 104 0.91 13.50 -11.73
N GLU A 105 0.07 12.67 -12.33
CA GLU A 105 -0.28 12.71 -13.74
C GLU A 105 -1.76 12.47 -13.94
N GLU A 106 -2.32 13.02 -15.01
CA GLU A 106 -3.68 12.70 -15.40
C GLU A 106 -3.74 11.27 -15.95
N PRO A 107 -4.91 10.60 -15.82
CA PRO A 107 -5.06 9.26 -16.41
C PRO A 107 -4.80 9.28 -17.91
N ARG A 108 -4.18 8.22 -18.40
CA ARG A 108 -3.91 8.05 -19.82
C ARG A 108 -4.04 6.59 -20.19
N ASN A 109 -4.33 6.35 -21.47
CA ASN A 109 -4.40 5.00 -22.00
C ASN A 109 -3.06 4.62 -22.60
N GLU A 110 -2.51 3.50 -22.13
CA GLU A 110 -1.31 2.92 -22.72
C GLU A 110 -1.70 1.70 -23.53
N LYS A 111 -0.94 1.40 -24.58
CA LYS A 111 -1.29 0.26 -25.42
C LYS A 111 -1.09 -1.09 -24.74
N TYR A 112 -0.45 -1.12 -23.60
CA TYR A 112 -0.27 -2.34 -22.81
C TYR A 112 -1.01 -2.28 -21.47
N GLY A 113 -1.93 -1.35 -21.28
CA GLY A 113 -2.75 -1.29 -20.06
C GLY A 113 -2.59 -0.16 -19.08
#